data_ff7c2f9aa47e1f2b92538efc31465762
#
_entry.id   ff7c2f9aa47e1f2b92538efc31465762
#
_cell.length_a   1.000
_cell.length_b   1.000
_cell.length_c   1.000
_cell.angle_alpha   90.00
_cell.angle_beta   90.00
_cell.angle_gamma   90.00
#
_symmetry.space_group_name_H-M   'P 1'
#
loop_
_entity.id
_entity.type
_entity.pdbx_description
1 polymer ?
#
loop_
_entity_poly.entity_id
_entity_poly.type
_entity_poly.pdbx_seq_one_letter_code
_entity_poly.pdbx_strand_id
1 'polypeptide(L)'
;MTIPGERLDAAVAEAVAGSRDALREVVETIRPIVVRYVRARIGATERSGLSADDVAQEVCLAAIQALPRYQDQGRPFLAFVYGIASHKVADAHRAAGRNRSEPTEVVPERLSLDAGPEQMAIQSDSSARMTKLLSILPEKQREILTLRIVVGMSAEETAEAVGSTPGAVRVAQHRALARLKAEIDGSGFDYV
;
A
#
# COMPACT_ATOMS: atom_id res chain seq x y z
N MET A 1 24.09 -9.12 -0.24
CA MET A 1 22.61 -9.17 -0.16
C MET A 1 22.11 -7.98 -0.96
N THR A 2 21.72 -8.22 -2.23
CA THR A 2 21.32 -7.16 -3.17
C THR A 2 20.05 -6.53 -2.63
N ILE A 3 20.03 -5.21 -2.53
CA ILE A 3 18.87 -4.43 -2.08
C ILE A 3 17.74 -4.69 -3.09
N PRO A 4 16.52 -5.05 -2.66
CA PRO A 4 15.42 -5.38 -3.58
C PRO A 4 15.17 -4.35 -4.69
N GLY A 5 15.49 -3.07 -4.43
CA GLY A 5 15.34 -1.97 -5.39
C GLY A 5 16.29 -2.05 -6.59
N GLU A 6 17.59 -2.27 -6.37
CA GLU A 6 18.58 -2.29 -7.48
C GLU A 6 18.31 -3.43 -8.47
N ARG A 7 17.89 -4.58 -7.97
CA ARG A 7 17.52 -5.72 -8.82
C ARG A 7 16.25 -5.44 -9.62
N LEU A 8 15.28 -4.79 -9.01
CA LEU A 8 14.04 -4.38 -9.68
C LEU A 8 14.30 -3.37 -10.77
N ASP A 9 15.13 -2.35 -10.51
CA ASP A 9 15.45 -1.31 -11.49
C ASP A 9 16.19 -1.91 -12.71
N ALA A 10 17.07 -2.91 -12.51
CA ALA A 10 17.70 -3.65 -13.60
C ALA A 10 16.66 -4.43 -14.44
N ALA A 11 15.75 -5.16 -13.80
CA ALA A 11 14.68 -5.89 -14.48
C ALA A 11 13.73 -4.93 -15.24
N VAL A 12 13.46 -3.75 -14.70
CA VAL A 12 12.68 -2.69 -15.37
C VAL A 12 13.36 -2.23 -16.65
N ALA A 13 14.67 -1.98 -16.63
CA ALA A 13 15.41 -1.57 -17.83
C ALA A 13 15.34 -2.63 -18.95
N GLU A 14 15.48 -3.91 -18.60
CA GLU A 14 15.34 -5.02 -19.55
C GLU A 14 13.90 -5.17 -20.06
N ALA A 15 12.90 -4.98 -19.19
CA ALA A 15 11.49 -5.04 -19.58
C ALA A 15 11.11 -3.90 -20.53
N VAL A 16 11.61 -2.69 -20.32
CA VAL A 16 11.47 -1.55 -21.24
C VAL A 16 12.13 -1.85 -22.60
N ALA A 17 13.24 -2.57 -22.61
CA ALA A 17 13.91 -3.05 -23.83
C ALA A 17 13.16 -4.20 -24.54
N GLY A 18 12.05 -4.68 -23.98
CA GLY A 18 11.14 -5.67 -24.58
C GLY A 18 11.31 -7.10 -24.07
N SER A 19 12.08 -7.35 -23.02
CA SER A 19 12.24 -8.66 -22.39
C SER A 19 10.95 -9.07 -21.67
N ARG A 20 10.30 -10.15 -22.15
CA ARG A 20 9.09 -10.71 -21.51
C ARG A 20 9.38 -11.36 -20.15
N ASP A 21 10.57 -11.95 -20.00
CA ASP A 21 10.97 -12.59 -18.74
C ASP A 21 11.27 -11.54 -17.68
N ALA A 22 11.94 -10.44 -18.04
CA ALA A 22 12.13 -9.32 -17.16
C ALA A 22 10.79 -8.63 -16.77
N LEU A 23 9.85 -8.51 -17.71
CA LEU A 23 8.51 -8.01 -17.40
C LEU A 23 7.81 -8.91 -16.37
N ARG A 24 7.92 -10.23 -16.49
CA ARG A 24 7.37 -11.18 -15.51
C ARG A 24 8.02 -10.96 -14.15
N GLU A 25 9.36 -10.85 -14.08
CA GLU A 25 10.07 -10.58 -12.82
C GLU A 25 9.63 -9.26 -12.18
N VAL A 26 9.46 -8.20 -12.96
CA VAL A 26 8.92 -6.91 -12.47
C VAL A 26 7.55 -7.11 -11.84
N VAL A 27 6.62 -7.78 -12.53
CA VAL A 27 5.24 -8.00 -12.04
C VAL A 27 5.24 -8.85 -10.76
N GLU A 28 6.00 -9.94 -10.73
CA GLU A 28 6.11 -10.81 -9.55
C GLU A 28 6.69 -10.07 -8.34
N THR A 29 7.60 -9.12 -8.58
CA THR A 29 8.22 -8.32 -7.53
C THR A 29 7.28 -7.24 -7.00
N ILE A 30 6.61 -6.47 -7.89
CA ILE A 30 5.78 -5.34 -7.46
C ILE A 30 4.42 -5.77 -6.88
N ARG A 31 3.83 -6.87 -7.37
CA ARG A 31 2.49 -7.32 -6.96
C ARG A 31 2.34 -7.47 -5.45
N PRO A 32 3.19 -8.22 -4.72
CA PRO A 32 3.06 -8.35 -3.27
C PRO A 32 3.25 -7.03 -2.52
N ILE A 33 4.07 -6.12 -3.06
CA ILE A 33 4.31 -4.78 -2.51
C ILE A 33 3.03 -3.93 -2.64
N VAL A 34 2.46 -3.90 -3.85
CA VAL A 34 1.22 -3.16 -4.15
C VAL A 34 0.06 -3.68 -3.32
N VAL A 35 -0.13 -5.00 -3.22
CA VAL A 35 -1.19 -5.61 -2.40
C VAL A 35 -1.07 -5.20 -0.94
N ARG A 36 0.13 -5.27 -0.36
CA ARG A 36 0.35 -4.82 1.03
C ARG A 36 0.02 -3.34 1.22
N TYR A 37 0.47 -2.49 0.30
CA TYR A 37 0.20 -1.05 0.34
C TYR A 37 -1.30 -0.77 0.27
N VAL A 38 -1.98 -1.32 -0.73
CA VAL A 38 -3.41 -1.07 -0.96
C VAL A 38 -4.25 -1.57 0.21
N ARG A 39 -3.99 -2.78 0.72
CA ARG A 39 -4.68 -3.32 1.89
C ARG A 39 -4.47 -2.47 3.14
N ALA A 40 -3.26 -1.96 3.36
CA ALA A 40 -2.98 -1.05 4.48
C ALA A 40 -3.71 0.30 4.37
N ARG A 41 -4.02 0.75 3.15
CA ARG A 41 -4.65 2.05 2.88
C ARG A 41 -6.17 1.98 2.75
N ILE A 42 -6.72 0.93 2.18
CA ILE A 42 -8.16 0.76 2.00
C ILE A 42 -8.81 0.20 3.27
N GLY A 43 -8.16 -0.75 3.96
CA GLY A 43 -8.58 -1.28 5.26
C GLY A 43 -10.06 -1.65 5.33
N ALA A 44 -10.71 -1.25 6.42
CA ALA A 44 -12.13 -1.54 6.69
C ALA A 44 -13.13 -0.92 5.69
N THR A 45 -12.66 -0.19 4.67
CA THR A 45 -13.51 0.35 3.60
C THR A 45 -14.02 -0.76 2.66
N GLU A 46 -13.50 -1.99 2.77
CA GLU A 46 -14.02 -3.18 2.08
C GLU A 46 -15.54 -3.40 2.31
N ARG A 47 -16.07 -2.88 3.42
CA ARG A 47 -17.52 -2.90 3.71
C ARG A 47 -18.38 -2.08 2.71
N SER A 48 -17.78 -1.29 1.84
CA SER A 48 -18.50 -0.49 0.83
C SER A 48 -18.40 -1.06 -0.59
N GLY A 49 -18.11 -2.37 -0.74
CA GLY A 49 -18.06 -3.03 -2.05
C GLY A 49 -16.79 -2.80 -2.86
N LEU A 50 -15.78 -2.17 -2.27
CA LEU A 50 -14.47 -1.94 -2.89
C LEU A 50 -13.48 -3.01 -2.41
N SER A 51 -13.07 -3.91 -3.31
CA SER A 51 -12.05 -4.89 -3.01
C SER A 51 -10.66 -4.26 -3.10
N ALA A 52 -9.88 -4.37 -2.01
CA ALA A 52 -8.47 -3.96 -2.03
C ALA A 52 -7.67 -4.71 -3.10
N ASP A 53 -8.05 -5.97 -3.38
CA ASP A 53 -7.39 -6.78 -4.39
C ASP A 53 -7.70 -6.29 -5.82
N ASP A 54 -8.93 -5.82 -6.09
CA ASP A 54 -9.28 -5.22 -7.37
C ASP A 54 -8.48 -3.92 -7.61
N VAL A 55 -8.37 -3.07 -6.59
CA VAL A 55 -7.54 -1.85 -6.67
C VAL A 55 -6.07 -2.19 -6.88
N ALA A 56 -5.54 -3.20 -6.18
CA ALA A 56 -4.17 -3.64 -6.37
C ALA A 56 -3.93 -4.19 -7.79
N GLN A 57 -4.88 -4.92 -8.34
CA GLN A 57 -4.82 -5.39 -9.73
C GLN A 57 -4.83 -4.21 -10.72
N GLU A 58 -5.68 -3.21 -10.51
CA GLU A 58 -5.68 -2.00 -11.34
C GLU A 58 -4.36 -1.24 -11.28
N VAL A 59 -3.72 -1.16 -10.11
CA VAL A 59 -2.39 -0.56 -9.95
C VAL A 59 -1.35 -1.32 -10.76
N CYS A 60 -1.32 -2.64 -10.63
CA CYS A 60 -0.37 -3.48 -11.37
C CYS A 60 -0.57 -3.35 -12.89
N LEU A 61 -1.82 -3.36 -13.36
CA LEU A 61 -2.12 -3.17 -14.79
C LEU A 61 -1.67 -1.79 -15.28
N ALA A 62 -1.95 -0.74 -14.51
CA ALA A 62 -1.52 0.62 -14.87
C ALA A 62 0.01 0.75 -14.90
N ALA A 63 0.72 0.14 -13.96
CA ALA A 63 2.19 0.12 -13.95
C ALA A 63 2.76 -0.59 -15.18
N ILE A 64 2.20 -1.77 -15.55
CA ILE A 64 2.61 -2.52 -16.74
C ILE A 64 2.35 -1.72 -18.02
N GLN A 65 1.18 -1.09 -18.14
CA GLN A 65 0.82 -0.27 -19.31
C GLN A 65 1.69 0.98 -19.45
N ALA A 66 2.14 1.54 -18.34
CA ALA A 66 3.02 2.71 -18.33
C ALA A 66 4.50 2.35 -18.59
N LEU A 67 4.90 1.09 -18.35
CA LEU A 67 6.29 0.62 -18.43
C LEU A 67 6.97 0.92 -19.78
N PRO A 68 6.34 0.72 -20.96
CA PRO A 68 6.98 1.01 -22.25
C PRO A 68 7.33 2.50 -22.46
N ARG A 69 6.71 3.38 -21.68
CA ARG A 69 6.95 4.84 -21.73
C ARG A 69 7.73 5.32 -20.50
N TYR A 70 8.07 4.41 -19.60
CA TYR A 70 8.82 4.75 -18.41
C TYR A 70 10.22 5.22 -18.80
N GLN A 71 10.59 6.38 -18.28
CA GLN A 71 11.93 6.92 -18.41
C GLN A 71 12.55 6.97 -17.02
N ASP A 72 13.68 6.31 -16.86
CA ASP A 72 14.45 6.42 -15.64
C ASP A 72 14.96 7.85 -15.47
N GLN A 73 14.47 8.52 -14.45
CA GLN A 73 14.86 9.89 -14.07
C GLN A 73 15.78 9.87 -12.83
N GLY A 74 16.46 8.76 -12.57
CA GLY A 74 17.26 8.58 -11.36
C GLY A 74 16.45 8.38 -10.09
N ARG A 75 15.18 7.99 -10.24
CA ARG A 75 14.26 7.64 -9.12
C ARG A 75 13.97 6.16 -9.12
N PRO A 76 13.92 5.51 -7.94
CA PRO A 76 13.56 4.10 -7.84
C PRO A 76 12.22 3.82 -8.52
N PHE A 77 12.12 2.73 -9.29
CA PHE A 77 10.87 2.35 -9.96
C PHE A 77 9.71 2.17 -8.98
N LEU A 78 9.99 1.75 -7.75
CA LEU A 78 8.96 1.66 -6.70
C LEU A 78 8.32 3.01 -6.38
N ALA A 79 9.04 4.13 -6.48
CA ALA A 79 8.45 5.46 -6.28
C ALA A 79 7.44 5.80 -7.40
N PHE A 80 7.71 5.36 -8.63
CA PHE A 80 6.77 5.49 -9.74
C PHE A 80 5.51 4.63 -9.54
N VAL A 81 5.68 3.36 -9.19
CA VAL A 81 4.56 2.44 -8.87
C VAL A 81 3.72 2.97 -7.71
N TYR A 82 4.38 3.51 -6.68
CA TYR A 82 3.71 4.17 -5.56
C TYR A 82 2.86 5.37 -6.01
N GLY A 83 3.36 6.21 -6.90
CA GLY A 83 2.58 7.31 -7.48
C GLY A 83 1.26 6.84 -8.08
N ILE A 84 1.29 5.76 -8.88
CA ILE A 84 0.10 5.13 -9.44
C ILE A 84 -0.81 4.60 -8.32
N ALA A 85 -0.24 3.89 -7.34
CA ALA A 85 -0.98 3.27 -6.25
C ALA A 85 -1.70 4.31 -5.37
N SER A 86 -1.02 5.42 -5.02
CA SER A 86 -1.60 6.49 -4.20
C SER A 86 -2.78 7.18 -4.89
N HIS A 87 -2.69 7.41 -6.20
CA HIS A 87 -3.81 7.94 -6.99
C HIS A 87 -5.00 6.97 -7.03
N LYS A 88 -4.75 5.69 -7.31
CA LYS A 88 -5.81 4.67 -7.35
C LYS A 88 -6.50 4.49 -5.99
N VAL A 89 -5.75 4.49 -4.90
CA VAL A 89 -6.31 4.46 -3.53
C VAL A 89 -7.16 5.71 -3.25
N ALA A 90 -6.69 6.89 -3.64
CA ALA A 90 -7.46 8.13 -3.46
C ALA A 90 -8.75 8.10 -4.28
N ASP A 91 -8.73 7.60 -5.52
CA ASP A 91 -9.92 7.42 -6.36
C ASP A 91 -10.91 6.44 -5.70
N ALA A 92 -10.41 5.33 -5.20
CA ALA A 92 -11.17 4.33 -4.48
C ALA A 92 -11.88 4.92 -3.26
N HIS A 93 -11.19 5.70 -2.42
CA HIS A 93 -11.80 6.39 -1.29
C HIS A 93 -12.86 7.40 -1.73
N ARG A 94 -12.64 8.14 -2.83
CA ARG A 94 -13.64 9.07 -3.38
C ARG A 94 -14.89 8.35 -3.89
N ALA A 95 -14.72 7.21 -4.56
CA ALA A 95 -15.82 6.37 -5.04
C ALA A 95 -16.66 5.83 -3.85
N ALA A 96 -15.99 5.28 -2.83
CA ALA A 96 -16.65 4.78 -1.63
C ALA A 96 -17.41 5.89 -0.86
N GLY A 97 -16.87 7.12 -0.86
CA GLY A 97 -17.55 8.28 -0.26
C GLY A 97 -18.84 8.64 -1.00
N ARG A 98 -18.86 8.58 -2.34
CA ARG A 98 -20.06 8.84 -3.15
C ARG A 98 -21.13 7.75 -2.97
N ASN A 99 -20.72 6.47 -2.96
CA ASN A 99 -21.65 5.35 -2.81
C ASN A 99 -22.33 5.29 -1.43
N ARG A 100 -21.76 5.93 -0.40
CA ARG A 100 -22.40 6.07 0.92
C ARG A 100 -23.58 7.04 0.92
N SER A 101 -23.67 7.90 -0.09
CA SER A 101 -24.76 8.87 -0.23
C SER A 101 -25.96 8.31 -0.98
N GLU A 102 -25.84 7.13 -1.59
CA GLU A 102 -26.95 6.41 -2.23
C GLU A 102 -27.12 5.06 -1.52
N PRO A 103 -28.30 4.74 -0.96
CA PRO A 103 -28.57 3.44 -0.36
C PRO A 103 -28.62 2.40 -1.48
N THR A 104 -27.55 1.65 -1.67
CA THR A 104 -27.50 0.54 -2.62
C THR A 104 -27.51 -0.79 -1.86
N GLU A 105 -28.36 -1.67 -2.31
CA GLU A 105 -28.60 -3.03 -1.87
C GLU A 105 -27.28 -3.81 -1.69
N VAL A 106 -27.17 -4.50 -0.58
CA VAL A 106 -26.00 -5.28 -0.15
C VAL A 106 -25.67 -6.36 -1.18
N VAL A 107 -24.55 -6.22 -1.90
CA VAL A 107 -24.00 -7.28 -2.73
C VAL A 107 -23.24 -8.26 -1.83
N PRO A 108 -23.47 -9.59 -1.93
CA PRO A 108 -22.84 -10.58 -1.06
C PRO A 108 -21.30 -10.61 -1.22
N GLU A 109 -20.62 -10.71 -0.09
CA GLU A 109 -19.20 -10.94 0.04
C GLU A 109 -18.71 -12.07 -0.88
N ARG A 110 -17.73 -11.80 -1.74
CA ARG A 110 -16.90 -12.84 -2.34
C ARG A 110 -15.93 -13.33 -1.27
N LEU A 111 -16.23 -14.47 -0.69
CA LEU A 111 -15.36 -15.18 0.22
C LEU A 111 -14.04 -15.55 -0.48
N SER A 112 -12.92 -15.04 0.01
CA SER A 112 -11.60 -15.59 -0.29
C SER A 112 -11.52 -17.01 0.27
N LEU A 113 -11.31 -18.01 -0.59
CA LEU A 113 -11.42 -19.44 -0.28
C LEU A 113 -10.24 -20.02 0.54
N ASP A 114 -9.28 -19.22 0.99
CA ASP A 114 -8.01 -19.72 1.55
C ASP A 114 -7.84 -19.59 3.08
N ALA A 115 -8.83 -19.07 3.82
CA ALA A 115 -8.74 -19.01 5.28
C ALA A 115 -10.04 -19.50 5.92
N GLY A 116 -9.94 -20.33 6.94
CA GLY A 116 -11.10 -20.80 7.70
C GLY A 116 -11.85 -19.64 8.39
N PRO A 117 -13.17 -19.78 8.65
CA PRO A 117 -14.02 -18.70 9.16
C PRO A 117 -13.50 -18.08 10.48
N GLU A 118 -12.85 -18.86 11.33
CA GLU A 118 -12.25 -18.40 12.58
C GLU A 118 -11.01 -17.55 12.35
N GLN A 119 -10.12 -17.92 11.43
CA GLN A 119 -8.96 -17.13 11.03
C GLN A 119 -9.35 -15.84 10.31
N MET A 120 -10.42 -15.86 9.52
CA MET A 120 -10.97 -14.67 8.87
C MET A 120 -11.54 -13.68 9.89
N ALA A 121 -12.22 -14.14 10.94
CA ALA A 121 -12.75 -13.31 12.02
C ALA A 121 -11.61 -12.63 12.80
N ILE A 122 -10.56 -13.36 13.17
CA ILE A 122 -9.40 -12.85 13.90
C ILE A 122 -8.63 -11.84 13.03
N GLN A 123 -8.42 -12.12 11.75
CA GLN A 123 -7.78 -11.21 10.81
C GLN A 123 -8.60 -9.93 10.58
N SER A 124 -9.92 -10.05 10.49
CA SER A 124 -10.83 -8.90 10.35
C SER A 124 -10.75 -7.97 11.55
N ASP A 125 -10.76 -8.51 12.77
CA ASP A 125 -10.70 -7.73 14.00
C ASP A 125 -9.32 -7.05 14.16
N SER A 126 -8.24 -7.77 13.93
CA SER A 126 -6.87 -7.23 13.97
C SER A 126 -6.65 -6.15 12.90
N SER A 127 -7.20 -6.33 11.70
CA SER A 127 -7.14 -5.34 10.62
C SER A 127 -7.93 -4.07 10.97
N ALA A 128 -9.12 -4.22 11.56
CA ALA A 128 -9.94 -3.09 12.01
C ALA A 128 -9.25 -2.30 13.13
N ARG A 129 -8.64 -2.98 14.09
CA ARG A 129 -7.84 -2.36 15.16
C ARG A 129 -6.65 -1.60 14.61
N MET A 130 -5.88 -2.21 13.69
CA MET A 130 -4.76 -1.57 13.03
C MET A 130 -5.19 -0.31 12.26
N THR A 131 -6.28 -0.39 11.51
CA THR A 131 -6.84 0.75 10.78
C THR A 131 -7.24 1.88 11.72
N LYS A 132 -7.87 1.56 12.87
CA LYS A 132 -8.23 2.54 13.89
C LYS A 132 -6.99 3.20 14.50
N LEU A 133 -5.96 2.43 14.84
CA LEU A 133 -4.69 2.96 15.35
C LEU A 133 -4.03 3.88 14.32
N LEU A 134 -3.93 3.45 13.06
CA LEU A 134 -3.34 4.29 12.04
C LEU A 134 -4.16 5.56 11.75
N SER A 135 -5.46 5.57 12.03
CA SER A 135 -6.34 6.72 11.77
C SER A 135 -6.04 7.93 12.68
N ILE A 136 -5.39 7.72 13.84
CA ILE A 136 -5.00 8.83 14.74
C ILE A 136 -3.81 9.64 14.18
N LEU A 137 -3.07 9.06 13.21
CA LEU A 137 -1.93 9.74 12.60
C LEU A 137 -2.41 10.75 11.54
N PRO A 138 -1.75 11.91 11.44
CA PRO A 138 -1.89 12.76 10.27
C PRO A 138 -1.57 11.98 8.99
N GLU A 139 -2.27 12.27 7.89
CA GLU A 139 -2.20 11.52 6.66
C GLU A 139 -0.77 11.30 6.15
N LYS A 140 0.05 12.35 6.14
CA LYS A 140 1.46 12.25 5.72
C LYS A 140 2.29 11.32 6.62
N GLN A 141 2.04 11.29 7.93
CA GLN A 141 2.75 10.38 8.85
C GLN A 141 2.30 8.94 8.65
N ARG A 142 1.00 8.71 8.46
CA ARG A 142 0.43 7.40 8.14
C ARG A 142 1.01 6.84 6.86
N GLU A 143 1.10 7.67 5.83
CA GLU A 143 1.66 7.32 4.54
C GLU A 143 3.12 6.88 4.66
N ILE A 144 3.95 7.71 5.30
CA ILE A 144 5.36 7.40 5.54
C ILE A 144 5.51 6.10 6.33
N LEU A 145 4.69 5.89 7.36
CA LEU A 145 4.75 4.68 8.17
C LEU A 145 4.35 3.45 7.36
N THR A 146 3.32 3.55 6.52
CA THR A 146 2.90 2.47 5.62
C THR A 146 4.04 2.08 4.67
N LEU A 147 4.67 3.05 4.01
CA LEU A 147 5.77 2.78 3.09
C LEU A 147 7.00 2.19 3.79
N ARG A 148 7.35 2.71 4.98
CA ARG A 148 8.52 2.28 5.73
C ARG A 148 8.36 0.89 6.39
N ILE A 149 7.19 0.61 6.96
CA ILE A 149 6.96 -0.58 7.80
C ILE A 149 6.23 -1.67 7.02
N VAL A 150 5.14 -1.33 6.32
CA VAL A 150 4.31 -2.34 5.65
C VAL A 150 4.90 -2.73 4.30
N VAL A 151 5.37 -1.74 3.53
CA VAL A 151 5.97 -1.96 2.21
C VAL A 151 7.45 -2.33 2.33
N GLY A 152 8.17 -1.75 3.30
CA GLY A 152 9.59 -2.02 3.54
C GLY A 152 10.55 -1.13 2.73
N MET A 153 10.08 0.01 2.23
CA MET A 153 10.91 0.97 1.48
C MET A 153 11.98 1.60 2.40
N SER A 154 13.14 1.93 1.85
CA SER A 154 14.16 2.73 2.51
C SER A 154 13.69 4.16 2.80
N ALA A 155 14.40 4.90 3.64
CA ALA A 155 14.06 6.31 3.89
C ALA A 155 14.25 7.17 2.63
N GLU A 156 15.21 6.80 1.80
CA GLU A 156 15.53 7.41 0.52
C GLU A 156 14.40 7.19 -0.49
N GLU A 157 14.00 5.95 -0.71
CA GLU A 157 12.88 5.57 -1.59
C GLU A 157 11.56 6.21 -1.13
N THR A 158 11.31 6.20 0.19
CA THR A 158 10.11 6.83 0.76
C THR A 158 10.12 8.34 0.54
N ALA A 159 11.28 8.99 0.70
CA ALA A 159 11.42 10.42 0.49
C ALA A 159 11.11 10.81 -0.96
N GLU A 160 11.63 10.06 -1.92
CA GLU A 160 11.30 10.23 -3.34
C GLU A 160 9.80 10.04 -3.61
N ALA A 161 9.21 8.98 -3.04
CA ALA A 161 7.81 8.65 -3.22
C ALA A 161 6.87 9.76 -2.70
N VAL A 162 7.15 10.34 -1.53
CA VAL A 162 6.27 11.33 -0.87
C VAL A 162 6.70 12.80 -1.09
N GLY A 163 7.68 13.05 -1.94
CA GLY A 163 8.20 14.40 -2.20
C GLY A 163 8.79 15.06 -0.93
N SER A 164 9.73 14.37 -0.26
CA SER A 164 10.30 14.80 1.02
C SER A 164 11.82 14.59 1.04
N THR A 165 12.46 14.72 2.19
CA THR A 165 13.86 14.36 2.39
C THR A 165 14.01 13.13 3.28
N PRO A 166 15.07 12.32 3.14
CA PRO A 166 15.28 11.14 3.98
C PRO A 166 15.33 11.48 5.47
N GLY A 167 15.89 12.63 5.83
CA GLY A 167 15.90 13.13 7.21
C GLY A 167 14.49 13.42 7.74
N ALA A 168 13.66 14.11 6.94
CA ALA A 168 12.26 14.39 7.31
C ALA A 168 11.43 13.12 7.44
N VAL A 169 11.68 12.11 6.56
CA VAL A 169 11.03 10.79 6.63
C VAL A 169 11.36 10.09 7.95
N ARG A 170 12.64 10.05 8.36
CA ARG A 170 13.06 9.44 9.63
C ARG A 170 12.42 10.13 10.84
N VAL A 171 12.38 11.46 10.85
CA VAL A 171 11.73 12.25 11.91
C VAL A 171 10.22 11.99 11.93
N ALA A 172 9.56 11.98 10.78
CA ALA A 172 8.13 11.71 10.69
C ALA A 172 7.78 10.29 11.17
N GLN A 173 8.59 9.28 10.77
CA GLN A 173 8.45 7.91 11.23
C GLN A 173 8.58 7.81 12.77
N HIS A 174 9.62 8.43 13.33
CA HIS A 174 9.82 8.43 14.78
C HIS A 174 8.64 9.06 15.53
N ARG A 175 8.15 10.22 15.07
CA ARG A 175 6.98 10.90 15.67
C ARG A 175 5.71 10.07 15.54
N ALA A 176 5.50 9.41 14.41
CA ALA A 176 4.35 8.54 14.20
C ALA A 176 4.36 7.35 15.16
N LEU A 177 5.51 6.67 15.29
CA LEU A 177 5.66 5.55 16.21
C LEU A 177 5.49 5.97 17.68
N ALA A 178 6.05 7.12 18.08
CA ALA A 178 5.87 7.64 19.42
C ALA A 178 4.39 7.93 19.75
N ARG A 179 3.64 8.48 18.77
CA ARG A 179 2.20 8.75 18.93
C ARG A 179 1.39 7.46 19.03
N LEU A 180 1.69 6.45 18.20
CA LEU A 180 1.02 5.14 18.28
C LEU A 180 1.30 4.47 19.61
N LYS A 181 2.56 4.51 20.08
CA LYS A 181 2.94 3.97 21.39
C LYS A 181 2.16 4.64 22.53
N ALA A 182 2.10 5.96 22.55
CA ALA A 182 1.34 6.70 23.56
C ALA A 182 -0.16 6.33 23.57
N GLU A 183 -0.75 6.10 22.41
CA GLU A 183 -2.16 5.66 22.30
C GLU A 183 -2.35 4.24 22.82
N ILE A 184 -1.45 3.33 22.51
CA ILE A 184 -1.47 1.93 22.99
C ILE A 184 -1.32 1.90 24.51
N ASP A 185 -0.33 2.62 25.03
CA ASP A 185 -0.07 2.70 26.49
C ASP A 185 -1.23 3.35 27.25
N GLY A 186 -1.92 4.34 26.63
CA GLY A 186 -3.05 5.06 27.23
C GLY A 186 -4.40 4.36 27.11
N SER A 187 -4.58 3.49 26.11
CA SER A 187 -5.86 2.82 25.85
C SER A 187 -6.02 1.47 26.54
N GLY A 188 -5.04 1.02 27.35
CA GLY A 188 -5.09 -0.28 28.05
C GLY A 188 -5.21 -1.45 27.06
N PHE A 189 -4.54 -1.37 25.93
CA PHE A 189 -4.49 -2.49 24.98
C PHE A 189 -3.83 -3.70 25.65
N ASP A 190 -4.63 -4.59 26.22
CA ASP A 190 -4.17 -5.89 26.68
C ASP A 190 -3.74 -6.71 25.47
N TYR A 191 -2.47 -7.02 25.43
CA TYR A 191 -1.91 -8.02 24.51
C TYR A 191 -2.28 -9.41 25.09
N VAL A 192 -3.45 -9.93 24.70
CA VAL A 192 -3.78 -11.35 24.88
C VAL A 192 -3.72 -12.04 23.53
#